data_9a705a32d37df66ac1539d9371521266
#
_entry.id   9a705a32d37df66ac1539d9371521266
#
_cell.length_a   1.000
_cell.length_b   1.000
_cell.length_c   1.000
_cell.angle_alpha   90.00
_cell.angle_beta   90.00
_cell.angle_gamma   90.00
#
_symmetry.space_group_name_H-M   'P 1'
#
loop_
_entity.id
_entity.type
_entity.pdbx_description
1 polymer ?
#
loop_
_entity_poly.entity_id
_entity_poly.type
_entity_poly.pdbx_seq_one_letter_code
_entity_poly.pdbx_strand_id
1 'polypeptide(L)'
;MSAIDLIANPHRDVESLRASVSQPVGAPYSQAKVEGSISELQTRGHFEKVIVNVIPDISGLRLNFMLEPAYHLGMVTFPGADKSFSYTRLLQTTDLQEEDPYDQARIPLAKTDLLNFLKHNGYFLAQVDPAIQIDDSKQLVNINFLVTLGKQARIGSLSVRGPNGAEQSWLLRKTRSLHARFTGGLLKPGKPYSAERLQAAAKLLRRSLTQQHRLESTVREAAPAYHANTNRVDVAFEVKLGPRVFIRASGARLSAIPFESSREMKKLVPAYSEGTIDNELVQEGQNNLIDYFQKKGFFDVKVSTDFHQQPDQISLTYKIDRGQKHKVDRISFRGNNQIAAKILLPQILIKRSHLWTHGSISQKLLKKSVDNLRACYQDRGYEEVRVTDQVIDHEPKIDVAFEIEEGR
;
A
#
# COMPACT_ATOMS: atom_id res chain seq x y z
N MET A 1 -57.58 -6.17 25.23
CA MET A 1 -57.03 -6.72 23.98
C MET A 1 -57.85 -7.87 23.53
N SER A 2 -58.39 -7.83 22.31
CA SER A 2 -59.23 -8.91 21.75
C SER A 2 -58.41 -10.06 21.19
N ALA A 3 -57.32 -9.73 20.48
CA ALA A 3 -56.44 -10.71 19.89
C ALA A 3 -55.00 -10.15 19.71
N ILE A 4 -54.06 -11.06 19.59
CA ILE A 4 -52.65 -10.75 19.30
C ILE A 4 -52.17 -11.71 18.22
N ASP A 5 -51.77 -11.15 17.09
CA ASP A 5 -51.30 -11.91 15.93
C ASP A 5 -49.84 -11.63 15.68
N LEU A 6 -49.05 -12.68 15.39
CA LEU A 6 -47.68 -12.60 14.94
C LEU A 6 -47.67 -12.93 13.44
N ILE A 7 -47.21 -12.01 12.62
CA ILE A 7 -47.19 -12.15 11.16
C ILE A 7 -45.79 -11.88 10.67
N ALA A 8 -45.09 -12.91 10.20
CA ALA A 8 -43.81 -12.74 9.54
C ALA A 8 -43.99 -12.49 8.03
N ASN A 9 -43.21 -11.58 7.51
CA ASN A 9 -43.15 -11.31 6.07
C ASN A 9 -41.67 -11.33 5.60
N PRO A 10 -41.25 -12.27 4.79
CA PRO A 10 -42.03 -13.39 4.20
C PRO A 10 -42.55 -14.37 5.23
N HIS A 11 -43.56 -15.13 4.84
CA HIS A 11 -44.30 -16.02 5.75
C HIS A 11 -43.41 -17.11 6.35
N ARG A 12 -43.31 -17.11 7.68
CA ARG A 12 -42.55 -18.08 8.48
C ARG A 12 -43.42 -18.51 9.67
N ASP A 13 -43.28 -19.74 10.12
CA ASP A 13 -43.89 -20.18 11.37
C ASP A 13 -43.22 -19.47 12.56
N VAL A 14 -43.97 -18.60 13.20
CA VAL A 14 -43.54 -17.78 14.35
C VAL A 14 -44.33 -18.11 15.63
N GLU A 15 -45.12 -19.18 15.60
CA GLU A 15 -45.97 -19.55 16.74
C GLU A 15 -45.16 -19.87 17.99
N SER A 16 -43.95 -20.44 17.82
CA SER A 16 -42.99 -20.67 18.92
C SER A 16 -42.53 -19.39 19.63
N LEU A 17 -42.63 -18.23 18.98
CA LEU A 17 -42.23 -16.92 19.53
C LEU A 17 -43.37 -16.23 20.29
N ARG A 18 -44.59 -16.80 20.30
CA ARG A 18 -45.73 -16.24 21.02
C ARG A 18 -45.45 -16.06 22.52
N ALA A 19 -44.64 -16.91 23.11
CA ALA A 19 -44.17 -16.81 24.50
C ALA A 19 -43.35 -15.55 24.80
N SER A 20 -42.77 -14.92 23.77
CA SER A 20 -41.99 -13.66 23.88
C SER A 20 -42.88 -12.40 23.92
N VAL A 21 -44.19 -12.56 23.76
CA VAL A 21 -45.15 -11.45 23.85
C VAL A 21 -45.66 -11.31 25.28
N SER A 22 -45.19 -10.26 25.95
CA SER A 22 -45.54 -9.99 27.37
C SER A 22 -46.94 -9.38 27.57
N GLN A 23 -47.57 -8.87 26.49
CA GLN A 23 -48.94 -8.33 26.54
C GLN A 23 -49.95 -9.47 26.49
N PRO A 24 -50.78 -9.72 27.55
CA PRO A 24 -51.77 -10.81 27.52
C PRO A 24 -53.04 -10.40 26.77
N VAL A 25 -53.66 -11.37 26.13
CA VAL A 25 -55.03 -11.22 25.60
C VAL A 25 -56.00 -11.06 26.77
N GLY A 26 -57.06 -10.24 26.65
CA GLY A 26 -58.03 -9.94 27.70
C GLY A 26 -57.61 -8.80 28.66
N ALA A 27 -56.35 -8.39 28.69
CA ALA A 27 -55.89 -7.29 29.51
C ALA A 27 -55.94 -5.92 28.79
N PRO A 28 -55.95 -4.79 29.52
CA PRO A 28 -55.79 -3.46 28.94
C PRO A 28 -54.48 -3.33 28.17
N TYR A 29 -54.46 -2.45 27.17
CA TYR A 29 -53.26 -2.13 26.42
C TYR A 29 -52.19 -1.50 27.35
N SER A 30 -50.96 -1.96 27.25
CA SER A 30 -49.81 -1.42 27.98
C SER A 30 -48.67 -1.20 27.03
N GLN A 31 -48.33 0.06 26.82
CA GLN A 31 -47.23 0.44 25.93
C GLN A 31 -45.87 -0.19 26.36
N ALA A 32 -45.60 -0.18 27.66
CA ALA A 32 -44.35 -0.78 28.18
C ALA A 32 -44.24 -2.28 27.91
N LYS A 33 -45.38 -3.02 27.99
CA LYS A 33 -45.40 -4.47 27.66
C LYS A 33 -45.23 -4.72 26.17
N VAL A 34 -45.79 -3.86 25.33
CA VAL A 34 -45.64 -3.96 23.88
C VAL A 34 -44.20 -3.66 23.47
N GLU A 35 -43.58 -2.60 24.02
CA GLU A 35 -42.16 -2.26 23.79
C GLU A 35 -41.20 -3.38 24.26
N GLY A 36 -41.48 -3.96 25.45
CA GLY A 36 -40.75 -5.12 25.93
C GLY A 36 -40.89 -6.34 24.99
N SER A 37 -42.09 -6.57 24.46
CA SER A 37 -42.36 -7.64 23.49
C SER A 37 -41.60 -7.42 22.17
N ILE A 38 -41.52 -6.16 21.68
CA ILE A 38 -40.75 -5.81 20.49
C ILE A 38 -39.28 -6.16 20.69
N SER A 39 -38.70 -5.72 21.81
CA SER A 39 -37.28 -5.97 22.11
C SER A 39 -36.95 -7.47 22.23
N GLU A 40 -37.86 -8.23 22.86
CA GLU A 40 -37.70 -9.67 23.05
C GLU A 40 -37.87 -10.46 21.75
N LEU A 41 -38.82 -10.08 20.91
CA LEU A 41 -39.01 -10.65 19.56
C LEU A 41 -37.82 -10.34 18.66
N GLN A 42 -37.29 -9.13 18.69
CA GLN A 42 -36.05 -8.78 17.93
C GLN A 42 -34.89 -9.65 18.37
N THR A 43 -34.64 -9.78 19.66
CA THR A 43 -33.48 -10.50 20.19
C THR A 43 -33.61 -12.02 19.99
N ARG A 44 -34.75 -12.62 20.35
CA ARG A 44 -34.92 -14.08 20.29
C ARG A 44 -35.28 -14.59 18.89
N GLY A 45 -36.01 -13.77 18.11
CA GLY A 45 -36.48 -14.15 16.78
C GLY A 45 -35.52 -13.77 15.65
N HIS A 46 -34.47 -13.07 15.95
CA HIS A 46 -33.53 -12.51 14.95
C HIS A 46 -34.26 -11.72 13.85
N PHE A 47 -35.20 -10.84 14.27
CA PHE A 47 -35.89 -9.95 13.34
C PHE A 47 -35.15 -8.60 13.27
N GLU A 48 -34.97 -8.11 12.03
CA GLU A 48 -34.41 -6.78 11.79
C GLU A 48 -35.38 -5.68 12.26
N LYS A 49 -36.67 -5.91 12.02
CA LYS A 49 -37.72 -4.96 12.37
C LYS A 49 -38.96 -5.64 12.89
N VAL A 50 -39.54 -5.08 13.95
CA VAL A 50 -40.82 -5.49 14.52
C VAL A 50 -41.72 -4.26 14.54
N ILE A 51 -42.77 -4.28 13.74
CA ILE A 51 -43.77 -3.21 13.67
C ILE A 51 -45.04 -3.69 14.34
N VAL A 52 -45.60 -2.88 15.24
CA VAL A 52 -46.87 -3.21 15.90
C VAL A 52 -47.97 -2.31 15.38
N ASN A 53 -48.97 -2.92 14.77
CA ASN A 53 -50.19 -2.24 14.34
C ASN A 53 -51.31 -2.53 15.35
N VAL A 54 -51.89 -1.46 15.89
CA VAL A 54 -53.04 -1.52 16.78
C VAL A 54 -54.30 -1.26 15.97
N ILE A 55 -55.16 -2.27 15.85
CA ILE A 55 -56.38 -2.22 15.02
C ILE A 55 -57.60 -2.33 15.92
N PRO A 56 -58.59 -1.42 15.79
CA PRO A 56 -59.88 -1.58 16.47
C PRO A 56 -60.59 -2.88 16.02
N ASP A 57 -61.14 -3.61 16.99
CA ASP A 57 -61.88 -4.84 16.77
C ASP A 57 -63.22 -4.78 17.54
N ILE A 58 -64.19 -5.57 17.16
CA ILE A 58 -65.54 -5.58 17.71
C ILE A 58 -65.57 -5.77 19.27
N SER A 59 -64.63 -6.56 19.78
CA SER A 59 -64.43 -6.88 21.18
C SER A 59 -63.29 -6.13 21.89
N GLY A 60 -62.73 -5.13 21.24
CA GLY A 60 -61.64 -4.32 21.81
C GLY A 60 -60.52 -3.91 20.80
N LEU A 61 -59.26 -4.10 21.16
CA LEU A 61 -58.11 -3.79 20.31
C LEU A 61 -57.38 -5.08 19.92
N ARG A 62 -57.04 -5.22 18.66
CA ARG A 62 -56.20 -6.27 18.11
C ARG A 62 -54.77 -5.73 17.89
N LEU A 63 -53.76 -6.48 18.31
CA LEU A 63 -52.33 -6.18 18.06
C LEU A 63 -51.80 -7.13 17.00
N ASN A 64 -51.29 -6.54 15.91
CA ASN A 64 -50.61 -7.29 14.88
C ASN A 64 -49.10 -6.94 14.92
N PHE A 65 -48.28 -7.89 15.38
CA PHE A 65 -46.83 -7.79 15.30
C PHE A 65 -46.41 -8.26 13.92
N MET A 66 -45.98 -7.32 13.09
CA MET A 66 -45.36 -7.61 11.80
C MET A 66 -43.85 -7.78 11.98
N LEU A 67 -43.35 -8.97 11.66
CA LEU A 67 -41.98 -9.40 11.92
C LEU A 67 -41.24 -9.47 10.60
N GLU A 68 -40.19 -8.65 10.45
CA GLU A 68 -39.32 -8.67 9.30
C GLU A 68 -38.01 -9.40 9.72
N PRO A 69 -37.75 -10.62 9.22
CA PRO A 69 -36.55 -11.37 9.61
C PRO A 69 -35.30 -10.71 9.10
N ALA A 70 -34.22 -10.75 9.90
CA ALA A 70 -32.90 -10.37 9.47
C ALA A 70 -32.32 -11.47 8.56
N TYR A 71 -31.99 -11.09 7.34
CA TYR A 71 -31.29 -11.97 6.40
C TYR A 71 -29.80 -11.66 6.38
N HIS A 72 -29.00 -12.69 6.15
CA HIS A 72 -27.58 -12.58 5.95
C HIS A 72 -27.21 -13.04 4.53
N LEU A 73 -26.08 -12.56 4.03
CA LEU A 73 -25.55 -13.02 2.77
C LEU A 73 -25.12 -14.48 2.90
N GLY A 74 -25.69 -15.31 2.05
CA GLY A 74 -25.27 -16.68 1.85
C GLY A 74 -24.18 -16.77 0.79
N MET A 75 -24.30 -17.75 -0.09
CA MET A 75 -23.35 -17.97 -1.17
C MET A 75 -23.47 -16.87 -2.25
N VAL A 76 -22.32 -16.30 -2.64
CA VAL A 76 -22.21 -15.39 -3.78
C VAL A 76 -21.49 -16.10 -4.91
N THR A 77 -22.07 -16.20 -6.10
CA THR A 77 -21.46 -16.89 -7.24
C THR A 77 -21.44 -16.05 -8.51
N PHE A 78 -20.55 -16.40 -9.46
CA PHE A 78 -20.30 -15.64 -10.68
C PHE A 78 -20.31 -16.51 -11.92
N PRO A 79 -21.41 -17.20 -12.23
CA PRO A 79 -21.50 -18.05 -13.41
C PRO A 79 -21.17 -17.28 -14.68
N GLY A 80 -20.31 -17.86 -15.54
CA GLY A 80 -19.86 -17.25 -16.77
C GLY A 80 -18.57 -16.44 -16.68
N ALA A 81 -18.12 -16.06 -15.46
CA ALA A 81 -16.84 -15.40 -15.23
C ALA A 81 -15.78 -16.32 -14.60
N ASP A 82 -16.19 -17.39 -13.97
CA ASP A 82 -15.39 -18.37 -13.22
C ASP A 82 -14.24 -19.00 -13.99
N LYS A 83 -14.37 -19.15 -15.32
CA LYS A 83 -13.31 -19.66 -16.20
C LYS A 83 -12.21 -18.63 -16.51
N SER A 84 -12.51 -17.35 -16.36
CA SER A 84 -11.61 -16.24 -16.74
C SER A 84 -10.98 -15.54 -15.54
N PHE A 85 -11.63 -15.60 -14.39
CA PHE A 85 -11.20 -14.93 -13.16
C PHE A 85 -11.37 -15.86 -11.96
N SER A 86 -10.48 -15.72 -10.97
CA SER A 86 -10.61 -16.48 -9.72
C SER A 86 -11.81 -15.99 -8.91
N TYR A 87 -12.47 -16.90 -8.22
CA TYR A 87 -13.60 -16.60 -7.32
C TYR A 87 -13.28 -15.51 -6.33
N THR A 88 -12.14 -15.63 -5.64
CA THR A 88 -11.70 -14.64 -4.64
C THR A 88 -11.60 -13.23 -5.22
N ARG A 89 -11.09 -13.09 -6.46
CA ARG A 89 -10.95 -11.78 -7.10
C ARG A 89 -12.31 -11.17 -7.47
N LEU A 90 -13.25 -11.98 -7.92
CA LEU A 90 -14.62 -11.54 -8.22
C LEU A 90 -15.33 -11.13 -6.93
N LEU A 91 -15.23 -11.93 -5.88
CA LEU A 91 -15.84 -11.66 -4.58
C LEU A 91 -15.28 -10.36 -3.97
N GLN A 92 -13.96 -10.18 -3.97
CA GLN A 92 -13.33 -8.92 -3.51
C GLN A 92 -13.79 -7.70 -4.31
N THR A 93 -14.13 -7.87 -5.59
CA THR A 93 -14.63 -6.78 -6.43
C THR A 93 -16.04 -6.33 -6.04
N THR A 94 -16.85 -7.24 -5.54
CA THR A 94 -18.26 -6.94 -5.14
C THR A 94 -18.34 -6.33 -3.76
N ASP A 95 -17.29 -6.39 -2.94
CA ASP A 95 -17.29 -6.01 -1.52
C ASP A 95 -18.44 -6.66 -0.73
N LEU A 96 -18.82 -7.88 -1.13
CA LEU A 96 -19.80 -8.71 -0.45
C LEU A 96 -19.08 -9.84 0.29
N GLN A 97 -19.42 -10.06 1.55
CA GLN A 97 -18.88 -11.16 2.34
C GLN A 97 -20.02 -12.08 2.77
N GLU A 98 -19.79 -13.39 2.77
CA GLU A 98 -20.72 -14.36 3.33
C GLU A 98 -20.91 -14.05 4.82
N GLU A 99 -22.12 -14.26 5.32
CA GLU A 99 -22.56 -13.95 6.69
C GLU A 99 -22.74 -12.46 7.02
N ASP A 100 -22.39 -11.51 6.13
CA ASP A 100 -22.74 -10.10 6.31
C ASP A 100 -24.28 -9.92 6.36
N PRO A 101 -24.79 -8.92 7.07
CA PRO A 101 -26.19 -8.52 6.97
C PRO A 101 -26.56 -8.22 5.51
N TYR A 102 -27.67 -8.78 5.05
CA TYR A 102 -28.15 -8.54 3.69
C TYR A 102 -28.69 -7.12 3.55
N ASP A 103 -28.13 -6.38 2.62
CA ASP A 103 -28.64 -5.06 2.19
C ASP A 103 -28.86 -5.06 0.69
N GLN A 104 -30.14 -4.94 0.29
CA GLN A 104 -30.53 -4.90 -1.12
C GLN A 104 -29.88 -3.74 -1.90
N ALA A 105 -29.57 -2.61 -1.22
CA ALA A 105 -28.93 -1.45 -1.85
C ALA A 105 -27.49 -1.72 -2.29
N ARG A 106 -26.80 -2.70 -1.69
CA ARG A 106 -25.43 -3.10 -2.08
C ARG A 106 -25.38 -3.84 -3.42
N ILE A 107 -26.46 -4.49 -3.86
CA ILE A 107 -26.46 -5.32 -5.07
C ILE A 107 -26.22 -4.51 -6.35
N PRO A 108 -26.88 -3.37 -6.60
CA PRO A 108 -26.57 -2.52 -7.76
C PRO A 108 -25.13 -1.97 -7.77
N LEU A 109 -24.59 -1.70 -6.59
CA LEU A 109 -23.18 -1.26 -6.44
C LEU A 109 -22.23 -2.37 -6.84
N ALA A 110 -22.42 -3.57 -6.28
CA ALA A 110 -21.63 -4.76 -6.62
C ALA A 110 -21.69 -5.08 -8.12
N LYS A 111 -22.86 -4.98 -8.75
CA LYS A 111 -23.03 -5.12 -10.21
C LYS A 111 -22.19 -4.08 -10.96
N THR A 112 -22.21 -2.82 -10.52
CA THR A 112 -21.45 -1.73 -11.14
C THR A 112 -19.94 -1.98 -11.02
N ASP A 113 -19.49 -2.41 -9.86
CA ASP A 113 -18.07 -2.70 -9.61
C ASP A 113 -17.59 -3.90 -10.43
N LEU A 114 -18.39 -4.96 -10.55
CA LEU A 114 -18.12 -6.07 -11.46
C LEU A 114 -18.03 -5.60 -12.92
N LEU A 115 -18.95 -4.79 -13.38
CA LEU A 115 -18.91 -4.24 -14.75
C LEU A 115 -17.65 -3.39 -14.99
N ASN A 116 -17.26 -2.56 -14.02
CA ASN A 116 -16.04 -1.78 -14.08
C ASN A 116 -14.80 -2.68 -14.11
N PHE A 117 -14.75 -3.69 -13.24
CA PHE A 117 -13.68 -4.68 -13.23
C PHE A 117 -13.57 -5.40 -14.57
N LEU A 118 -14.68 -5.82 -15.17
CA LEU A 118 -14.69 -6.50 -16.46
C LEU A 118 -14.22 -5.56 -17.60
N LYS A 119 -14.65 -4.28 -17.59
CA LYS A 119 -14.16 -3.27 -18.54
C LYS A 119 -12.65 -3.02 -18.40
N HIS A 120 -12.12 -2.95 -17.17
CA HIS A 120 -10.67 -2.84 -16.92
C HIS A 120 -9.89 -4.03 -17.48
N ASN A 121 -10.51 -5.21 -17.52
CA ASN A 121 -9.95 -6.41 -18.12
C ASN A 121 -10.26 -6.57 -19.62
N GLY A 122 -10.85 -5.55 -20.26
CA GLY A 122 -11.09 -5.52 -21.70
C GLY A 122 -12.44 -6.06 -22.15
N TYR A 123 -13.34 -6.41 -21.24
CA TYR A 123 -14.68 -6.91 -21.55
C TYR A 123 -15.70 -5.76 -21.52
N PHE A 124 -15.64 -4.87 -22.52
CA PHE A 124 -16.46 -3.67 -22.58
C PHE A 124 -17.94 -3.94 -22.85
N LEU A 125 -18.25 -5.09 -23.46
CA LEU A 125 -19.62 -5.52 -23.78
C LEU A 125 -20.16 -6.54 -22.76
N ALA A 126 -19.46 -6.71 -21.64
CA ALA A 126 -19.91 -7.62 -20.59
C ALA A 126 -21.25 -7.18 -20.01
N GLN A 127 -22.09 -8.15 -19.71
CA GLN A 127 -23.35 -7.97 -19.00
C GLN A 127 -23.32 -8.76 -17.70
N VAL A 128 -23.91 -8.20 -16.66
CA VAL A 128 -23.98 -8.80 -15.33
C VAL A 128 -25.41 -8.66 -14.84
N ASP A 129 -26.08 -9.78 -14.58
CA ASP A 129 -27.46 -9.80 -14.08
C ASP A 129 -27.52 -10.53 -12.73
N PRO A 130 -27.77 -9.81 -11.63
CA PRO A 130 -27.89 -10.44 -10.33
C PRO A 130 -29.21 -11.20 -10.21
N ALA A 131 -29.14 -12.49 -9.86
CA ALA A 131 -30.26 -13.31 -9.49
C ALA A 131 -30.20 -13.59 -7.98
N ILE A 132 -31.25 -13.18 -7.27
CA ILE A 132 -31.35 -13.28 -5.82
C ILE A 132 -32.22 -14.50 -5.49
N GLN A 133 -31.74 -15.35 -4.59
CA GLN A 133 -32.46 -16.52 -4.07
C GLN A 133 -32.52 -16.44 -2.54
N ILE A 134 -33.72 -16.37 -1.99
CA ILE A 134 -33.93 -16.28 -0.56
C ILE A 134 -34.20 -17.69 -0.02
N ASP A 135 -33.46 -18.11 1.00
CA ASP A 135 -33.69 -19.30 1.80
C ASP A 135 -34.25 -18.87 3.15
N ASP A 136 -35.58 -18.84 3.25
CA ASP A 136 -36.29 -18.42 4.46
C ASP A 136 -35.98 -19.33 5.66
N SER A 137 -35.70 -20.61 5.40
CA SER A 137 -35.46 -21.59 6.46
C SER A 137 -34.14 -21.34 7.18
N LYS A 138 -33.15 -20.82 6.45
CA LYS A 138 -31.80 -20.50 6.96
C LYS A 138 -31.59 -19.01 7.18
N GLN A 139 -32.54 -18.17 6.79
CA GLN A 139 -32.43 -16.71 6.76
C GLN A 139 -31.20 -16.24 5.93
N LEU A 140 -30.93 -16.91 4.81
CA LEU A 140 -29.82 -16.62 3.91
C LEU A 140 -30.32 -16.10 2.56
N VAL A 141 -29.59 -15.15 2.01
CA VAL A 141 -29.80 -14.64 0.66
C VAL A 141 -28.60 -15.02 -0.20
N ASN A 142 -28.79 -15.94 -1.12
CA ASN A 142 -27.79 -16.32 -2.11
C ASN A 142 -27.89 -15.41 -3.33
N ILE A 143 -26.75 -14.97 -3.84
CA ILE A 143 -26.67 -14.05 -4.98
C ILE A 143 -25.86 -14.70 -6.11
N ASN A 144 -26.50 -14.85 -7.26
CA ASN A 144 -25.85 -15.34 -8.45
C ASN A 144 -25.70 -14.18 -9.44
N PHE A 145 -24.49 -13.63 -9.60
CA PHE A 145 -24.20 -12.66 -10.66
C PHE A 145 -23.98 -13.42 -11.98
N LEU A 146 -25.02 -13.49 -12.81
CA LEU A 146 -24.94 -14.12 -14.12
C LEU A 146 -24.13 -13.23 -15.07
N VAL A 147 -22.92 -13.67 -15.43
CA VAL A 147 -22.00 -12.88 -16.23
C VAL A 147 -21.93 -13.37 -17.67
N THR A 148 -22.21 -12.49 -18.61
CA THR A 148 -21.97 -12.71 -20.03
C THR A 148 -20.77 -11.85 -20.44
N LEU A 149 -19.56 -12.42 -20.53
CA LEU A 149 -18.31 -11.70 -20.80
C LEU A 149 -18.26 -11.05 -22.20
N GLY A 150 -18.75 -11.77 -23.21
CA GLY A 150 -18.53 -11.38 -24.60
C GLY A 150 -17.05 -11.57 -25.04
N LYS A 151 -16.66 -10.94 -26.14
CA LYS A 151 -15.28 -10.99 -26.65
C LYS A 151 -14.42 -9.91 -25.99
N GLN A 152 -13.24 -10.31 -25.50
CA GLN A 152 -12.26 -9.36 -24.96
C GLN A 152 -11.78 -8.42 -26.09
N ALA A 153 -11.82 -7.12 -25.84
CA ALA A 153 -11.35 -6.09 -26.74
C ALA A 153 -9.84 -6.18 -26.97
N ARG A 154 -9.41 -5.79 -28.17
CA ARG A 154 -7.99 -5.78 -28.54
C ARG A 154 -7.50 -4.36 -28.70
N ILE A 155 -6.20 -4.14 -28.47
CA ILE A 155 -5.55 -2.86 -28.71
C ILE A 155 -5.68 -2.50 -30.19
N GLY A 156 -6.28 -1.36 -30.49
CA GLY A 156 -6.39 -0.78 -31.83
C GLY A 156 -5.11 -0.03 -32.19
N SER A 157 -4.98 1.19 -31.70
CA SER A 157 -3.79 2.01 -31.84
C SER A 157 -3.07 2.23 -30.52
N LEU A 158 -1.78 2.56 -30.61
CA LEU A 158 -0.96 2.95 -29.47
C LEU A 158 -0.20 4.20 -29.83
N SER A 159 -0.35 5.26 -29.05
CA SER A 159 0.32 6.54 -29.24
C SER A 159 1.01 7.04 -27.96
N VAL A 160 1.98 7.92 -28.14
CA VAL A 160 2.62 8.70 -27.08
C VAL A 160 2.51 10.16 -27.47
N ARG A 161 2.08 11.02 -26.56
CA ARG A 161 1.91 12.46 -26.77
C ARG A 161 2.88 13.23 -25.89
N GLY A 162 3.32 14.40 -26.34
CA GLY A 162 4.19 15.32 -25.60
C GLY A 162 5.64 15.39 -26.11
N PRO A 163 6.39 14.26 -26.19
CA PRO A 163 7.76 14.27 -26.72
C PRO A 163 7.82 14.54 -28.23
N ASN A 164 9.02 14.92 -28.72
CA ASN A 164 9.31 15.04 -30.15
C ASN A 164 9.28 13.67 -30.85
N GLY A 165 9.28 13.66 -32.19
CA GLY A 165 9.10 12.44 -32.98
C GLY A 165 10.14 11.34 -32.72
N ALA A 166 11.39 11.68 -32.43
CA ALA A 166 12.46 10.71 -32.12
C ALA A 166 12.24 10.05 -30.76
N GLU A 167 11.96 10.85 -29.74
CA GLU A 167 11.69 10.38 -28.37
C GLU A 167 10.37 9.60 -28.31
N GLN A 168 9.34 10.07 -29.01
CA GLN A 168 8.07 9.36 -29.17
C GLN A 168 8.29 7.96 -29.76
N SER A 169 9.02 7.86 -30.87
CA SER A 169 9.31 6.59 -31.53
C SER A 169 10.14 5.66 -30.63
N TRP A 170 11.07 6.19 -29.86
CA TRP A 170 11.84 5.43 -28.88
C TRP A 170 10.97 4.86 -27.78
N LEU A 171 10.07 5.67 -27.18
CA LEU A 171 9.13 5.23 -26.16
C LEU A 171 8.21 4.13 -26.68
N LEU A 172 7.65 4.30 -27.89
CA LEU A 172 6.83 3.27 -28.53
C LEU A 172 7.59 1.95 -28.74
N ARG A 173 8.89 2.00 -29.12
CA ARG A 173 9.73 0.79 -29.22
C ARG A 173 9.91 0.10 -27.87
N LYS A 174 10.03 0.87 -26.77
CA LYS A 174 10.14 0.31 -25.41
C LYS A 174 8.92 -0.52 -25.00
N THR A 175 7.70 -0.08 -25.32
CA THR A 175 6.48 -0.85 -25.03
C THR A 175 6.36 -2.16 -25.81
N ARG A 176 7.14 -2.32 -26.88
CA ARG A 176 7.15 -3.53 -27.75
C ARG A 176 8.40 -4.41 -27.51
N SER A 177 9.26 -4.03 -26.58
CA SER A 177 10.53 -4.73 -26.31
C SER A 177 10.32 -6.10 -25.63
N LEU A 178 11.33 -6.96 -25.65
CA LEU A 178 11.34 -8.21 -24.89
C LEU A 178 11.18 -7.94 -23.39
N HIS A 179 11.80 -6.88 -22.88
CA HIS A 179 11.66 -6.46 -21.48
C HIS A 179 10.19 -6.15 -21.14
N ALA A 180 9.46 -5.44 -22.02
CA ALA A 180 8.03 -5.21 -21.88
C ALA A 180 7.23 -6.52 -21.78
N ARG A 181 7.63 -7.56 -22.53
CA ARG A 181 6.99 -8.88 -22.46
C ARG A 181 7.17 -9.54 -21.09
N PHE A 182 8.37 -9.50 -20.53
CA PHE A 182 8.65 -10.10 -19.21
C PHE A 182 8.05 -9.31 -18.05
N THR A 183 7.87 -8.00 -18.19
CA THR A 183 7.30 -7.14 -17.14
C THR A 183 5.78 -6.96 -17.25
N GLY A 184 5.10 -7.69 -18.15
CA GLY A 184 3.66 -7.60 -18.35
C GLY A 184 3.18 -6.36 -19.10
N GLY A 185 4.09 -5.42 -19.46
CA GLY A 185 3.78 -4.16 -20.13
C GLY A 185 3.86 -4.20 -21.67
N LEU A 186 3.78 -5.40 -22.27
CA LEU A 186 3.80 -5.52 -23.73
C LEU A 186 2.51 -4.97 -24.33
N LEU A 187 2.61 -3.82 -25.01
CA LEU A 187 1.53 -3.21 -25.77
C LEU A 187 1.80 -3.32 -27.27
N LYS A 188 0.90 -4.00 -27.97
CA LYS A 188 1.01 -4.21 -29.41
C LYS A 188 -0.40 -4.21 -30.01
N PRO A 189 -0.66 -3.51 -31.14
CA PRO A 189 -1.94 -3.61 -31.82
C PRO A 189 -2.34 -5.06 -32.06
N GLY A 190 -3.62 -5.36 -31.88
CA GLY A 190 -4.18 -6.72 -31.99
C GLY A 190 -4.03 -7.61 -30.76
N LYS A 191 -3.24 -7.25 -29.74
CA LYS A 191 -3.18 -7.99 -28.46
C LYS A 191 -4.37 -7.63 -27.57
N PRO A 192 -4.80 -8.56 -26.69
CA PRO A 192 -5.87 -8.26 -25.72
C PRO A 192 -5.56 -7.04 -24.86
N TYR A 193 -6.55 -6.19 -24.65
CA TYR A 193 -6.46 -5.05 -23.76
C TYR A 193 -6.66 -5.48 -22.30
N SER A 194 -5.90 -4.88 -21.37
CA SER A 194 -6.21 -4.80 -19.94
C SER A 194 -5.58 -3.56 -19.37
N ALA A 195 -6.23 -2.93 -18.38
CA ALA A 195 -5.71 -1.76 -17.68
C ALA A 195 -4.40 -2.07 -16.95
N GLU A 196 -4.28 -3.27 -16.36
CA GLU A 196 -3.06 -3.73 -15.69
C GLU A 196 -1.85 -3.71 -16.63
N ARG A 197 -2.04 -4.19 -17.88
CA ARG A 197 -1.00 -4.17 -18.91
C ARG A 197 -0.62 -2.74 -19.31
N LEU A 198 -1.59 -1.84 -19.36
CA LEU A 198 -1.36 -0.42 -19.64
C LEU A 198 -0.53 0.22 -18.51
N GLN A 199 -0.89 -0.02 -17.26
CA GLN A 199 -0.15 0.44 -16.08
C GLN A 199 1.28 -0.12 -16.02
N ALA A 200 1.47 -1.40 -16.32
CA ALA A 200 2.80 -2.00 -16.41
C ALA A 200 3.65 -1.34 -17.51
N ALA A 201 3.04 -0.99 -18.64
CA ALA A 201 3.74 -0.25 -19.69
C ALA A 201 4.09 1.19 -19.26
N ALA A 202 3.20 1.90 -18.60
CA ALA A 202 3.50 3.22 -18.04
C ALA A 202 4.67 3.18 -17.05
N LYS A 203 4.67 2.18 -16.17
CA LYS A 203 5.78 1.94 -15.22
C LYS A 203 7.10 1.65 -15.95
N LEU A 204 7.06 0.84 -17.02
CA LEU A 204 8.22 0.56 -17.85
C LEU A 204 8.74 1.84 -18.54
N LEU A 205 7.86 2.68 -19.07
CA LEU A 205 8.24 3.94 -19.71
C LEU A 205 8.89 4.89 -18.72
N ARG A 206 8.32 5.07 -17.51
CA ARG A 206 8.94 5.88 -16.44
C ARG A 206 10.34 5.39 -16.10
N ARG A 207 10.51 4.08 -15.85
CA ARG A 207 11.84 3.46 -15.59
C ARG A 207 12.82 3.70 -16.73
N SER A 208 12.34 3.59 -17.99
CA SER A 208 13.17 3.81 -19.16
C SER A 208 13.64 5.27 -19.28
N LEU A 209 12.79 6.23 -18.91
CA LEU A 209 13.14 7.65 -18.86
C LEU A 209 14.16 7.94 -17.76
N THR A 210 13.98 7.38 -16.56
CA THR A 210 14.96 7.48 -15.47
C THR A 210 16.34 6.91 -15.88
N GLN A 211 16.35 5.77 -16.60
CA GLN A 211 17.60 5.19 -17.14
C GLN A 211 18.29 6.08 -18.18
N GLN A 212 17.53 6.94 -18.86
CA GLN A 212 18.05 7.97 -19.78
C GLN A 212 18.40 9.28 -19.05
N HIS A 213 18.53 9.24 -17.74
CA HIS A 213 18.79 10.42 -16.89
C HIS A 213 17.69 11.49 -16.95
N ARG A 214 16.51 11.18 -17.45
CA ARG A 214 15.35 12.05 -17.46
C ARG A 214 14.54 11.85 -16.17
N LEU A 215 15.08 12.33 -15.07
CA LEU A 215 14.36 12.39 -13.80
C LEU A 215 13.21 13.39 -13.93
N GLU A 216 12.24 13.39 -13.02
CA GLU A 216 11.06 14.29 -13.05
C GLU A 216 10.16 14.12 -14.29
N SER A 217 10.43 13.13 -15.14
CA SER A 217 9.52 12.83 -16.25
C SER A 217 8.25 12.19 -15.76
N THR A 218 7.11 12.68 -16.23
CA THR A 218 5.83 12.07 -15.91
C THR A 218 5.29 11.29 -17.10
N VAL A 219 4.68 10.13 -16.81
CA VAL A 219 3.97 9.31 -17.78
C VAL A 219 2.59 9.06 -17.21
N ARG A 220 1.56 9.57 -17.87
CA ARG A 220 0.16 9.36 -17.51
C ARG A 220 -0.52 8.57 -18.60
N GLU A 221 -1.45 7.72 -18.21
CA GLU A 221 -2.32 7.00 -19.13
C GLU A 221 -3.47 7.91 -19.49
N ALA A 222 -3.68 8.17 -20.79
CA ALA A 222 -4.88 8.82 -21.24
C ALA A 222 -6.07 7.85 -21.14
N ALA A 223 -7.28 8.39 -20.99
CA ALA A 223 -8.49 7.57 -21.01
C ALA A 223 -8.54 6.70 -22.28
N PRO A 224 -8.71 5.39 -22.15
CA PRO A 224 -8.77 4.50 -23.30
C PRO A 224 -10.03 4.76 -24.13
N ALA A 225 -9.88 4.90 -25.44
CA ALA A 225 -10.98 5.09 -26.36
C ALA A 225 -11.45 3.74 -26.93
N TYR A 226 -12.62 3.28 -26.47
CA TYR A 226 -13.21 2.03 -26.94
C TYR A 226 -14.09 2.26 -28.18
N HIS A 227 -13.90 1.42 -29.21
CA HIS A 227 -14.65 1.41 -30.47
C HIS A 227 -15.49 0.13 -30.56
N ALA A 228 -16.78 0.25 -30.28
CA ALA A 228 -17.71 -0.89 -30.24
C ALA A 228 -17.79 -1.66 -31.58
N ASN A 229 -17.77 -0.96 -32.72
CA ASN A 229 -17.90 -1.56 -34.06
C ASN A 229 -16.77 -2.53 -34.40
N THR A 230 -15.55 -2.28 -33.88
CA THR A 230 -14.36 -3.09 -34.16
C THR A 230 -13.92 -3.90 -32.96
N ASN A 231 -14.55 -3.71 -31.80
CA ASN A 231 -14.14 -4.24 -30.51
C ASN A 231 -12.64 -3.98 -30.22
N ARG A 232 -12.21 -2.73 -30.45
CA ARG A 232 -10.83 -2.27 -30.26
C ARG A 232 -10.76 -1.10 -29.30
N VAL A 233 -9.61 -0.97 -28.65
CA VAL A 233 -9.31 0.11 -27.70
C VAL A 233 -8.06 0.83 -28.18
N ASP A 234 -8.18 2.12 -28.44
CA ASP A 234 -7.04 2.98 -28.69
C ASP A 234 -6.48 3.48 -27.35
N VAL A 235 -5.18 3.31 -27.16
CA VAL A 235 -4.47 3.66 -25.92
C VAL A 235 -3.42 4.72 -26.21
N ALA A 236 -3.29 5.67 -25.29
CA ALA A 236 -2.31 6.74 -25.41
C ALA A 236 -1.62 6.99 -24.07
N PHE A 237 -0.35 7.38 -24.12
CA PHE A 237 0.40 7.90 -22.99
C PHE A 237 0.66 9.38 -23.19
N GLU A 238 0.39 10.16 -22.16
CA GLU A 238 0.80 11.56 -22.06
C GLU A 238 2.11 11.62 -21.30
N VAL A 239 3.17 12.05 -21.95
CA VAL A 239 4.51 12.09 -21.42
C VAL A 239 5.00 13.53 -21.37
N LYS A 240 5.34 13.99 -20.18
CA LYS A 240 6.09 15.24 -19.98
C LYS A 240 7.52 14.85 -19.64
N LEU A 241 8.46 15.26 -20.48
CA LEU A 241 9.87 15.01 -20.26
C LEU A 241 10.41 16.00 -19.23
N GLY A 242 11.11 15.48 -18.23
CA GLY A 242 11.92 16.29 -17.34
C GLY A 242 13.30 16.60 -17.94
N PRO A 243 14.08 17.46 -17.28
CA PRO A 243 15.44 17.76 -17.69
C PRO A 243 16.32 16.51 -17.59
N ARG A 244 17.44 16.49 -18.31
CA ARG A 244 18.47 15.48 -18.16
C ARG A 244 19.29 15.77 -16.93
N VAL A 245 19.33 14.85 -15.98
CA VAL A 245 20.04 15.00 -14.71
C VAL A 245 21.33 14.21 -14.75
N PHE A 246 22.46 14.88 -14.63
CA PHE A 246 23.79 14.28 -14.55
C PHE A 246 24.33 14.44 -13.14
N ILE A 247 24.51 13.31 -12.44
CA ILE A 247 25.06 13.30 -11.09
C ILE A 247 26.44 12.67 -11.15
N ARG A 248 27.44 13.40 -10.63
CA ARG A 248 28.87 13.00 -10.67
C ARG A 248 29.49 13.12 -9.29
N ALA A 249 30.55 12.35 -9.05
CA ALA A 249 31.44 12.53 -7.93
C ALA A 249 32.82 12.98 -8.48
N SER A 250 33.44 13.95 -7.82
CA SER A 250 34.79 14.43 -8.12
C SER A 250 35.66 14.42 -6.86
N GLY A 251 36.96 14.45 -7.01
CA GLY A 251 37.92 14.42 -5.90
C GLY A 251 38.24 13.04 -5.37
N ALA A 252 37.29 12.12 -5.34
CA ALA A 252 37.52 10.74 -4.92
C ALA A 252 36.69 9.74 -5.72
N ARG A 253 37.23 8.52 -5.91
CA ARG A 253 36.52 7.39 -6.50
C ARG A 253 35.87 6.57 -5.38
N LEU A 254 34.59 6.13 -5.59
CA LEU A 254 33.90 5.26 -4.65
C LEU A 254 34.46 3.82 -4.67
N SER A 255 34.90 3.34 -5.83
CA SER A 255 35.59 2.06 -6.01
C SER A 255 36.79 2.20 -6.92
N ALA A 256 37.75 1.31 -6.80
CA ALA A 256 38.89 1.20 -7.72
C ALA A 256 38.41 0.81 -9.12
N ILE A 257 37.32 0.06 -9.24
CA ILE A 257 36.76 -0.39 -10.50
C ILE A 257 35.71 0.65 -10.97
N PRO A 258 35.88 1.26 -12.16
CA PRO A 258 35.00 2.33 -12.64
C PRO A 258 33.53 1.95 -12.72
N PHE A 259 33.21 0.74 -13.15
CA PHE A 259 31.85 0.25 -13.24
C PHE A 259 31.15 0.13 -11.84
N GLU A 260 31.90 -0.36 -10.86
CA GLU A 260 31.42 -0.44 -9.47
C GLU A 260 31.24 0.94 -8.87
N SER A 261 32.10 1.90 -9.18
CA SER A 261 31.97 3.28 -8.73
C SER A 261 30.65 3.89 -9.17
N SER A 262 30.25 3.69 -10.42
CA SER A 262 28.94 4.15 -10.92
C SER A 262 27.75 3.42 -10.26
N ARG A 263 27.90 2.14 -9.95
CA ARG A 263 26.89 1.35 -9.27
C ARG A 263 26.72 1.78 -7.82
N GLU A 264 27.82 2.02 -7.12
CA GLU A 264 27.82 2.52 -5.74
C GLU A 264 27.22 3.93 -5.68
N MET A 265 27.55 4.81 -6.63
CA MET A 265 26.95 6.14 -6.72
C MET A 265 25.41 6.08 -6.81
N LYS A 266 24.88 5.18 -7.64
CA LYS A 266 23.42 4.98 -7.78
C LYS A 266 22.74 4.46 -6.52
N LYS A 267 23.46 3.75 -5.65
CA LYS A 267 22.93 3.28 -4.37
C LYS A 267 22.95 4.35 -3.29
N LEU A 268 23.98 5.21 -3.31
CA LEU A 268 24.23 6.20 -2.27
C LEU A 268 23.43 7.49 -2.49
N VAL A 269 23.09 7.80 -3.75
CA VAL A 269 22.38 9.03 -4.11
C VAL A 269 20.90 8.72 -4.37
N PRO A 270 19.99 9.10 -3.44
CA PRO A 270 18.57 8.76 -3.51
C PRO A 270 17.85 9.30 -4.75
N ALA A 271 18.31 10.41 -5.32
CA ALA A 271 17.75 10.98 -6.55
C ALA A 271 17.61 9.97 -7.71
N TYR A 272 18.42 8.91 -7.75
CA TYR A 272 18.30 7.85 -8.76
C TYR A 272 17.14 6.88 -8.49
N SER A 273 16.82 6.62 -7.23
CA SER A 273 15.71 5.72 -6.85
C SER A 273 14.36 6.45 -6.86
N GLU A 274 14.35 7.68 -6.37
CA GLU A 274 13.13 8.51 -6.27
C GLU A 274 12.73 9.10 -7.64
N GLY A 275 13.67 9.23 -8.57
CA GLY A 275 13.40 9.76 -9.91
C GLY A 275 13.15 11.26 -9.94
N THR A 276 13.54 11.98 -8.88
CA THR A 276 13.48 13.44 -8.75
C THR A 276 14.76 13.98 -8.13
N ILE A 277 14.94 15.29 -8.17
CA ILE A 277 16.08 15.96 -7.56
C ILE A 277 15.60 17.22 -6.84
N ASP A 278 15.75 17.23 -5.54
CA ASP A 278 15.46 18.34 -4.65
C ASP A 278 16.57 18.50 -3.60
N ASN A 279 16.52 19.58 -2.84
CA ASN A 279 17.56 19.89 -1.86
C ASN A 279 17.67 18.82 -0.75
N GLU A 280 16.57 18.18 -0.38
CA GLU A 280 16.57 17.16 0.65
C GLU A 280 17.28 15.89 0.18
N LEU A 281 16.97 15.41 -1.02
CA LEU A 281 17.62 14.25 -1.64
C LEU A 281 19.10 14.53 -1.95
N VAL A 282 19.44 15.76 -2.32
CA VAL A 282 20.85 16.18 -2.51
C VAL A 282 21.61 16.11 -1.19
N GLN A 283 21.05 16.62 -0.10
CA GLN A 283 21.64 16.58 1.24
C GLN A 283 21.74 15.14 1.76
N GLU A 284 20.73 14.33 1.55
CA GLU A 284 20.78 12.92 1.92
C GLU A 284 21.89 12.17 1.16
N GLY A 285 22.00 12.40 -0.14
CA GLY A 285 23.10 11.87 -0.95
C GLY A 285 24.48 12.29 -0.44
N GLN A 286 24.63 13.54 -0.01
CA GLN A 286 25.84 14.06 0.62
C GLN A 286 26.15 13.30 1.92
N ASN A 287 25.17 13.15 2.80
CA ASN A 287 25.32 12.44 4.07
C ASN A 287 25.66 10.94 3.86
N ASN A 288 25.05 10.31 2.86
CA ASN A 288 25.33 8.92 2.51
C ASN A 288 26.76 8.74 1.98
N LEU A 289 27.27 9.70 1.21
CA LEU A 289 28.64 9.69 0.74
C LEU A 289 29.64 9.90 1.90
N ILE A 290 29.36 10.81 2.83
CA ILE A 290 30.15 10.99 4.04
C ILE A 290 30.21 9.68 4.84
N ASP A 291 29.07 9.08 5.16
CA ASP A 291 29.00 7.82 5.89
C ASP A 291 29.76 6.68 5.17
N TYR A 292 29.64 6.61 3.83
CA TYR A 292 30.34 5.63 3.02
C TYR A 292 31.87 5.74 3.14
N PHE A 293 32.43 6.95 3.05
CA PHE A 293 33.86 7.16 3.14
C PHE A 293 34.38 7.02 4.58
N GLN A 294 33.61 7.48 5.56
CA GLN A 294 33.94 7.28 6.98
C GLN A 294 34.06 5.80 7.33
N LYS A 295 33.12 4.96 6.87
CA LYS A 295 33.22 3.50 7.04
C LYS A 295 34.44 2.87 6.38
N LYS A 296 35.01 3.52 5.37
CA LYS A 296 36.27 3.11 4.72
C LYS A 296 37.54 3.65 5.40
N GLY A 297 37.38 4.34 6.52
CA GLY A 297 38.44 4.85 7.35
C GLY A 297 38.83 6.33 7.07
N PHE A 298 38.06 7.03 6.22
CA PHE A 298 38.28 8.45 5.96
C PHE A 298 37.31 9.28 6.86
N PHE A 299 37.67 9.38 8.13
CA PHE A 299 36.77 9.96 9.12
C PHE A 299 36.51 11.46 8.87
N ASP A 300 37.52 12.21 8.44
CA ASP A 300 37.45 13.66 8.19
C ASP A 300 36.95 14.01 6.79
N VAL A 301 36.34 13.06 6.10
CA VAL A 301 35.84 13.31 4.74
C VAL A 301 34.87 14.50 4.72
N LYS A 302 35.11 15.39 3.78
CA LYS A 302 34.20 16.51 3.48
C LYS A 302 33.59 16.30 2.11
N VAL A 303 32.30 16.47 2.03
CA VAL A 303 31.56 16.40 0.76
C VAL A 303 30.80 17.71 0.60
N SER A 304 31.03 18.40 -0.49
CA SER A 304 30.28 19.59 -0.88
C SER A 304 29.57 19.34 -2.21
N THR A 305 28.51 20.09 -2.47
CA THR A 305 27.71 19.95 -3.68
C THR A 305 27.86 21.17 -4.57
N ASP A 306 27.90 20.91 -5.87
CA ASP A 306 27.90 21.94 -6.91
C ASP A 306 26.73 21.64 -7.85
N PHE A 307 25.75 22.55 -7.87
CA PHE A 307 24.48 22.36 -8.55
C PHE A 307 24.29 23.42 -9.62
N HIS A 308 24.17 22.97 -10.87
CA HIS A 308 23.91 23.84 -12.03
C HIS A 308 22.65 23.39 -12.75
N GLN A 309 21.71 24.31 -12.89
CA GLN A 309 20.45 24.08 -13.58
C GLN A 309 20.38 24.90 -14.87
N GLN A 310 20.08 24.22 -15.96
CA GLN A 310 19.76 24.78 -17.28
C GLN A 310 18.36 24.28 -17.68
N PRO A 311 17.69 24.90 -18.67
CA PRO A 311 16.31 24.52 -19.03
C PRO A 311 16.09 23.02 -19.30
N ASP A 312 17.04 22.35 -19.97
CA ASP A 312 16.94 20.93 -20.34
C ASP A 312 17.92 20.01 -19.59
N GLN A 313 18.76 20.59 -18.71
CA GLN A 313 19.84 19.83 -18.06
C GLN A 313 20.07 20.31 -16.63
N ILE A 314 20.17 19.37 -15.72
CA ILE A 314 20.64 19.59 -14.36
C ILE A 314 21.96 18.83 -14.18
N SER A 315 22.97 19.51 -13.66
CA SER A 315 24.25 18.92 -13.30
C SER A 315 24.49 19.07 -11.81
N LEU A 316 24.60 17.94 -11.10
CA LEU A 316 24.95 17.88 -9.68
C LEU A 316 26.30 17.19 -9.54
N THR A 317 27.27 17.87 -8.95
CA THR A 317 28.56 17.32 -8.66
C THR A 317 28.81 17.28 -7.16
N TYR A 318 29.05 16.10 -6.61
CA TYR A 318 29.54 15.91 -5.25
C TYR A 318 31.05 16.01 -5.26
N LYS A 319 31.60 17.09 -4.67
CA LYS A 319 33.05 17.29 -4.53
C LYS A 319 33.48 16.65 -3.22
N ILE A 320 34.33 15.64 -3.30
CA ILE A 320 34.70 14.78 -2.17
C ILE A 320 36.20 15.06 -1.85
N ASP A 321 36.44 15.57 -0.66
CA ASP A 321 37.76 15.62 -0.06
C ASP A 321 37.80 14.54 1.04
N ARG A 322 38.57 13.49 0.79
CA ARG A 322 38.63 12.32 1.70
C ARG A 322 39.37 12.60 2.99
N GLY A 323 40.27 13.57 3.01
CA GLY A 323 41.19 13.70 4.11
C GLY A 323 42.16 12.50 4.23
N GLN A 324 42.71 12.33 5.41
CA GLN A 324 43.59 11.21 5.74
C GLN A 324 42.83 9.97 6.15
N LYS A 325 43.51 8.81 6.11
CA LYS A 325 42.91 7.53 6.50
C LYS A 325 43.26 7.21 7.94
N HIS A 326 42.21 7.01 8.75
CA HIS A 326 42.32 6.69 10.17
C HIS A 326 42.03 5.23 10.47
N LYS A 327 42.60 4.73 11.59
CA LYS A 327 42.34 3.39 12.15
C LYS A 327 41.74 3.52 13.54
N VAL A 328 40.65 2.80 13.82
CA VAL A 328 40.10 2.75 15.15
C VAL A 328 41.00 1.91 16.04
N ASP A 329 41.70 2.54 16.97
CA ASP A 329 42.64 1.88 17.87
C ASP A 329 41.98 1.37 19.14
N ARG A 330 41.29 2.25 19.87
CA ARG A 330 40.66 1.93 21.14
C ARG A 330 39.17 2.29 21.16
N ILE A 331 38.37 1.45 21.82
CA ILE A 331 36.98 1.74 22.17
C ILE A 331 36.89 1.53 23.70
N SER A 332 36.37 2.53 24.42
CA SER A 332 36.29 2.53 25.86
C SER A 332 34.94 3.06 26.36
N PHE A 333 34.57 2.69 27.57
CA PHE A 333 33.39 3.18 28.28
C PHE A 333 33.85 3.86 29.58
N ARG A 334 33.21 4.97 29.93
CA ARG A 334 33.43 5.70 31.18
C ARG A 334 32.10 5.92 31.87
N GLY A 335 32.09 5.84 33.21
CA GLY A 335 30.88 6.06 34.01
C GLY A 335 29.89 4.89 34.03
N ASN A 336 30.22 3.76 33.40
CA ASN A 336 29.40 2.55 33.41
C ASN A 336 29.62 1.72 34.69
N ASN A 337 29.18 2.22 35.84
CA ASN A 337 29.43 1.60 37.17
C ASN A 337 28.56 0.37 37.42
N GLN A 338 27.32 0.38 36.90
CA GLN A 338 26.32 -0.66 37.14
C GLN A 338 26.32 -1.74 36.03
N ILE A 339 26.63 -1.38 34.78
CA ILE A 339 26.63 -2.32 33.68
C ILE A 339 28.07 -2.56 33.17
N ALA A 340 28.51 -3.81 33.24
CA ALA A 340 29.85 -4.18 32.82
C ALA A 340 30.08 -3.94 31.31
N ALA A 341 31.27 -3.47 30.94
CA ALA A 341 31.65 -3.15 29.55
C ALA A 341 31.42 -4.33 28.57
N LYS A 342 31.53 -5.58 29.03
CA LYS A 342 31.25 -6.77 28.20
C LYS A 342 29.79 -6.88 27.73
N ILE A 343 28.84 -6.25 28.44
CA ILE A 343 27.42 -6.22 28.08
C ILE A 343 27.17 -5.05 27.09
N LEU A 344 27.91 -3.96 27.24
CA LEU A 344 27.78 -2.77 26.40
C LEU A 344 28.47 -2.95 25.04
N LEU A 345 29.57 -3.70 24.99
CA LEU A 345 30.35 -3.88 23.78
C LEU A 345 29.55 -4.44 22.59
N PRO A 346 28.64 -5.42 22.74
CA PRO A 346 27.79 -5.90 21.64
C PRO A 346 26.77 -4.88 21.14
N GLN A 347 26.47 -3.83 21.90
CA GLN A 347 25.48 -2.80 21.54
C GLN A 347 26.06 -1.75 20.58
N ILE A 348 27.39 -1.65 20.51
CA ILE A 348 28.05 -0.69 19.64
C ILE A 348 28.27 -1.26 18.24
N LEU A 349 28.09 -0.40 17.24
CA LEU A 349 28.23 -0.74 15.82
C LEU A 349 29.61 -0.41 15.26
N ILE A 350 30.43 0.29 16.03
CA ILE A 350 31.81 0.66 15.67
C ILE A 350 32.69 -0.59 15.85
N LYS A 351 33.65 -0.76 14.95
CA LYS A 351 34.58 -1.89 14.98
C LYS A 351 36.01 -1.39 15.09
N ARG A 352 36.79 -1.98 15.99
CA ARG A 352 38.24 -1.76 16.09
C ARG A 352 38.94 -2.27 14.85
N SER A 353 40.08 -1.66 14.55
CA SER A 353 41.01 -2.15 13.53
C SER A 353 41.66 -3.48 13.96
N HIS A 354 41.85 -4.36 12.98
CA HIS A 354 42.62 -5.60 13.09
C HIS A 354 43.70 -5.62 12.03
N LEU A 355 44.57 -6.63 12.06
CA LEU A 355 45.71 -6.78 11.14
C LEU A 355 45.36 -6.53 9.66
N TRP A 356 44.15 -6.87 9.24
CA TRP A 356 43.67 -6.78 7.84
C TRP A 356 42.57 -5.74 7.61
N THR A 357 42.11 -5.04 8.64
CA THR A 357 41.01 -4.08 8.52
C THR A 357 41.31 -2.79 9.27
N HIS A 358 40.84 -1.66 8.74
CA HIS A 358 41.00 -0.35 9.38
C HIS A 358 39.98 -0.10 10.51
N GLY A 359 39.12 -1.08 10.79
CA GLY A 359 37.95 -0.87 11.61
C GLY A 359 36.81 -0.20 10.82
N SER A 360 35.71 0.09 11.48
CA SER A 360 34.57 0.80 10.88
C SER A 360 34.04 1.83 11.85
N ILE A 361 34.14 3.09 11.47
CA ILE A 361 33.60 4.24 12.23
C ILE A 361 32.92 5.20 11.26
N SER A 362 31.77 5.73 11.66
CA SER A 362 31.15 6.89 11.03
C SER A 362 30.30 7.62 12.06
N GLN A 363 29.99 8.87 11.81
CA GLN A 363 29.08 9.64 12.68
C GLN A 363 27.72 8.96 12.83
N LYS A 364 27.21 8.34 11.75
CA LYS A 364 25.98 7.57 11.77
C LYS A 364 26.09 6.33 12.67
N LEU A 365 27.23 5.62 12.64
CA LEU A 365 27.45 4.46 13.51
C LEU A 365 27.66 4.88 14.96
N LEU A 366 28.34 6.00 15.23
CA LEU A 366 28.46 6.59 16.56
C LEU A 366 27.09 6.90 17.17
N LYS A 367 26.29 7.68 16.47
CA LYS A 367 24.92 8.04 16.92
C LYS A 367 24.08 6.81 17.21
N LYS A 368 24.05 5.83 16.29
CA LYS A 368 23.31 4.57 16.52
C LYS A 368 23.87 3.78 17.70
N SER A 369 25.17 3.79 17.93
CA SER A 369 25.77 3.13 19.08
C SER A 369 25.36 3.82 20.40
N VAL A 370 25.31 5.13 20.44
CA VAL A 370 24.79 5.91 21.56
C VAL A 370 23.33 5.56 21.84
N ASP A 371 22.50 5.51 20.78
CA ASP A 371 21.07 5.16 20.92
C ASP A 371 20.89 3.73 21.44
N ASN A 372 21.68 2.75 20.94
CA ASN A 372 21.63 1.36 21.39
C ASN A 372 22.11 1.24 22.86
N LEU A 373 23.15 1.96 23.26
CA LEU A 373 23.62 1.97 24.63
C LEU A 373 22.54 2.55 25.55
N ARG A 374 21.91 3.68 25.16
CA ARG A 374 20.81 4.28 25.92
C ARG A 374 19.65 3.28 26.08
N ALA A 375 19.20 2.64 25.01
CA ALA A 375 18.16 1.62 25.06
C ALA A 375 18.55 0.46 26.00
N CYS A 376 19.80 0.00 25.92
CA CYS A 376 20.31 -1.08 26.79
C CYS A 376 20.24 -0.73 28.29
N TYR A 377 20.43 0.53 28.65
CA TYR A 377 20.27 1.01 30.02
C TYR A 377 18.81 1.17 30.41
N GLN A 378 17.98 1.76 29.53
CA GLN A 378 16.55 1.94 29.74
C GLN A 378 15.81 0.60 29.95
N ASP A 379 16.14 -0.43 29.17
CA ASP A 379 15.63 -1.81 29.32
C ASP A 379 15.95 -2.42 30.70
N ARG A 380 16.89 -1.83 31.45
CA ARG A 380 17.31 -2.26 32.79
C ARG A 380 16.85 -1.31 33.89
N GLY A 381 15.97 -0.36 33.57
CA GLY A 381 15.35 0.53 34.53
C GLY A 381 16.07 1.88 34.74
N TYR A 382 17.12 2.18 33.99
CA TYR A 382 17.82 3.48 34.06
C TYR A 382 17.20 4.48 33.06
N GLU A 383 16.04 5.03 33.39
CA GLU A 383 15.27 5.88 32.45
C GLU A 383 15.98 7.21 32.14
N GLU A 384 16.70 7.78 33.11
CA GLU A 384 17.37 9.09 32.99
C GLU A 384 18.81 9.00 32.44
N VAL A 385 19.22 7.84 31.90
CA VAL A 385 20.57 7.63 31.40
C VAL A 385 20.91 8.62 30.27
N ARG A 386 22.08 9.22 30.37
CA ARG A 386 22.68 10.02 29.29
C ARG A 386 23.92 9.32 28.78
N VAL A 387 24.00 9.20 27.47
CA VAL A 387 25.15 8.60 26.79
C VAL A 387 25.61 9.58 25.72
N THR A 388 26.90 9.90 25.77
CA THR A 388 27.59 10.72 24.74
C THR A 388 28.81 10.01 24.22
N ASP A 389 29.22 10.36 23.01
CA ASP A 389 30.45 9.83 22.41
C ASP A 389 31.51 10.93 22.32
N GLN A 390 32.75 10.53 22.51
CA GLN A 390 33.93 11.38 22.33
C GLN A 390 34.87 10.68 21.37
N VAL A 391 35.21 11.34 20.29
CA VAL A 391 36.23 10.89 19.33
C VAL A 391 37.51 11.69 19.54
N ILE A 392 38.60 10.96 19.81
CA ILE A 392 39.92 11.56 20.03
C ILE A 392 40.80 11.14 18.85
N ASP A 393 41.20 12.11 18.06
CA ASP A 393 42.04 11.90 16.89
C ASP A 393 43.52 12.00 17.27
N HIS A 394 44.25 10.97 16.92
CA HIS A 394 45.71 10.87 17.09
C HIS A 394 46.35 10.42 15.76
N GLU A 395 46.07 11.12 14.68
CA GLU A 395 46.53 10.72 13.32
C GLU A 395 47.72 9.75 13.32
N PRO A 396 47.62 8.62 12.66
CA PRO A 396 46.48 8.07 11.87
C PRO A 396 45.52 7.18 12.67
N LYS A 397 45.41 7.36 13.98
CA LYS A 397 44.60 6.56 14.88
C LYS A 397 43.48 7.38 15.50
N ILE A 398 42.34 6.72 15.74
CA ILE A 398 41.19 7.29 16.43
C ILE A 398 40.84 6.42 17.62
N ASP A 399 40.71 7.06 18.77
CA ASP A 399 40.11 6.46 19.98
C ASP A 399 38.69 6.93 20.14
N VAL A 400 37.79 6.03 20.53
CA VAL A 400 36.38 6.34 20.81
C VAL A 400 36.07 6.02 22.27
N ALA A 401 35.57 7.01 22.98
CA ALA A 401 35.08 6.84 24.34
C ALA A 401 33.58 7.11 24.38
N PHE A 402 32.82 6.24 25.05
CA PHE A 402 31.44 6.49 25.40
C PHE A 402 31.35 6.92 26.86
N GLU A 403 30.88 8.11 27.10
CA GLU A 403 30.65 8.65 28.44
C GLU A 403 29.20 8.42 28.83
N ILE A 404 29.00 7.81 29.99
CA ILE A 404 27.71 7.33 30.47
C ILE A 404 27.43 7.93 31.84
N GLU A 405 26.34 8.66 31.93
CA GLU A 405 25.76 9.12 33.19
C GLU A 405 24.52 8.27 33.43
N GLU A 406 24.64 7.28 34.37
CA GLU A 406 23.62 6.24 34.53
C GLU A 406 22.28 6.76 35.04
N GLY A 407 22.23 7.95 35.66
CA GLY A 407 21.01 8.50 36.25
C GLY A 407 20.59 7.72 37.52
N ARG A 408 19.36 7.97 37.95
CA ARG A 408 18.73 7.25 39.07
C ARG A 408 17.75 6.22 38.52
#